data_6364f75c29a3950e892d399b22ea6f4a
#
_entry.id   6364f75c29a3950e892d399b22ea6f4a
#
_cell.length_a   1.000
_cell.length_b   1.000
_cell.length_c   1.000
_cell.angle_alpha   90.00
_cell.angle_beta   90.00
_cell.angle_gamma   90.00
#
_symmetry.space_group_name_H-M   'P 1'
#
loop_
_entity.id
_entity.type
_entity.pdbx_description
1 polymer ?
#
loop_
_entity_poly.entity_id
_entity_poly.type
_entity_poly.pdbx_seq_one_letter_code
_entity_poly.pdbx_strand_id
1 'polypeptide(L)'
;MRSVSYSEVSREEIFSNRTMDSKMDPKNVVRECCETDEHPDTLPIIIGLDVTGSMGHVPEALIKKDFPEVMKKILDEGVPCPQLCFTAYGDHECDDFPLQVGQFEASDEFMEKWLTSIYLEGGGGGNGGESTSLVYYFAARHTSCDAINKRGKKGLVITIGDEPNLPDYPKSALKTIFGGAEKDLTSAKIISEAQKDWEIYHINILDYAGKMKETSRCWQELLGDHFISVEANSDTNISNMIAQIAVEHYKKQNSGVASTSVSDDNYRPPRML
;
A
#
# COMPACT_ATOMS: atom_id res chain seq x y z
N MET A 1 -18.42 12.12 -18.90
CA MET A 1 -16.96 12.25 -19.09
C MET A 1 -16.47 10.97 -19.73
N ARG A 2 -15.56 11.04 -20.72
CA ARG A 2 -15.02 9.82 -21.34
C ARG A 2 -13.97 9.25 -20.40
N SER A 3 -14.19 8.05 -19.87
CA SER A 3 -13.13 7.26 -19.25
C SER A 3 -12.07 7.00 -20.32
N VAL A 4 -10.87 7.48 -20.13
CA VAL A 4 -9.74 7.12 -20.98
C VAL A 4 -9.43 5.65 -20.70
N SER A 5 -9.63 4.79 -21.68
CA SER A 5 -9.24 3.38 -21.54
C SER A 5 -7.72 3.30 -21.68
N TYR A 6 -7.03 3.02 -20.58
CA TYR A 6 -5.57 2.80 -20.57
C TYR A 6 -5.12 1.58 -21.38
N SER A 7 -6.03 0.74 -21.84
CA SER A 7 -5.71 -0.44 -22.63
C SER A 7 -4.97 -0.13 -23.95
N GLU A 8 -5.02 1.13 -24.42
CA GLU A 8 -4.39 1.56 -25.67
C GLU A 8 -3.16 2.46 -25.48
N VAL A 9 -2.84 2.84 -24.23
CA VAL A 9 -1.71 3.75 -23.92
C VAL A 9 -0.44 2.94 -23.71
N SER A 10 0.68 3.38 -24.27
CA SER A 10 1.98 2.69 -24.12
C SER A 10 2.55 2.85 -22.70
N ARG A 11 3.48 1.94 -22.33
CA ARG A 11 4.18 2.01 -21.04
C ARG A 11 4.88 3.35 -20.87
N GLU A 12 5.55 3.84 -21.90
CA GLU A 12 6.29 5.09 -21.90
C GLU A 12 5.39 6.31 -21.73
N GLU A 13 4.14 6.23 -22.16
CA GLU A 13 3.15 7.29 -21.99
C GLU A 13 2.54 7.30 -20.60
N ILE A 14 2.33 6.13 -19.98
CA ILE A 14 1.80 6.04 -18.60
C ILE A 14 2.88 6.43 -17.61
N PHE A 15 4.10 5.89 -17.75
CA PHE A 15 5.24 6.14 -16.86
C PHE A 15 6.25 7.06 -17.54
N SER A 16 5.83 8.29 -17.83
CA SER A 16 6.68 9.30 -18.47
C SER A 16 7.69 9.94 -17.50
N ASN A 17 7.54 9.75 -16.21
CA ASN A 17 8.43 10.29 -15.20
C ASN A 17 9.80 9.60 -15.27
N ARG A 18 10.85 10.41 -15.31
CA ARG A 18 12.27 9.96 -15.27
C ARG A 18 12.90 10.13 -13.89
N THR A 19 12.10 10.53 -12.92
CA THR A 19 12.45 10.74 -11.52
C THR A 19 11.14 10.76 -10.72
N MET A 20 11.22 10.56 -9.41
CA MET A 20 10.07 10.66 -8.54
C MET A 20 9.40 12.04 -8.63
N ASP A 21 8.08 12.08 -8.74
CA ASP A 21 7.30 13.32 -8.58
C ASP A 21 7.49 13.83 -7.14
N SER A 22 7.87 15.09 -7.00
CA SER A 22 8.09 15.72 -5.69
C SER A 22 6.87 15.66 -4.76
N LYS A 23 5.67 15.51 -5.30
CA LYS A 23 4.43 15.32 -4.53
C LYS A 23 4.33 13.93 -3.91
N MET A 24 5.08 12.95 -4.43
CA MET A 24 5.15 11.59 -3.92
C MET A 24 6.34 11.36 -2.97
N ASP A 25 7.16 12.38 -2.71
CA ASP A 25 8.25 12.29 -1.73
C ASP A 25 7.67 12.09 -0.32
N PRO A 26 7.99 10.98 0.38
CA PRO A 26 7.51 10.72 1.74
C PRO A 26 8.15 11.60 2.81
N LYS A 27 9.16 12.38 2.45
CA LYS A 27 9.98 13.13 3.41
C LYS A 27 9.18 14.25 4.09
N ASN A 28 9.09 14.17 5.42
CA ASN A 28 8.36 15.12 6.27
C ASN A 28 6.86 15.26 5.89
N VAL A 29 6.27 14.20 5.36
CA VAL A 29 4.87 14.18 4.94
C VAL A 29 4.06 13.30 5.87
N VAL A 30 2.85 13.76 6.22
CA VAL A 30 1.77 12.95 6.82
C VAL A 30 0.60 12.99 5.85
N ARG A 31 0.09 11.80 5.48
CA ARG A 31 -1.08 11.67 4.63
C ARG A 31 -2.33 11.46 5.47
N GLU A 32 -3.38 12.18 5.14
CA GLU A 32 -4.62 12.20 5.92
C GLU A 32 -5.74 11.48 5.18
N CYS A 33 -6.50 10.67 5.93
CA CYS A 33 -7.77 10.08 5.50
C CYS A 33 -8.86 10.63 6.40
N CYS A 34 -9.53 11.69 5.93
CA CYS A 34 -10.48 12.44 6.73
C CYS A 34 -11.92 12.01 6.44
N GLU A 35 -12.75 11.99 7.48
CA GLU A 35 -14.19 11.87 7.37
C GLU A 35 -14.82 13.23 7.16
N THR A 36 -15.81 13.27 6.28
CA THR A 36 -16.64 14.44 5.98
C THR A 36 -18.11 14.04 5.99
N ASP A 37 -19.01 15.03 5.94
CA ASP A 37 -20.45 14.75 5.82
C ASP A 37 -20.78 13.96 4.54
N GLU A 38 -19.99 14.13 3.47
CA GLU A 38 -20.15 13.40 2.20
C GLU A 38 -19.50 12.02 2.24
N HIS A 39 -18.46 11.84 3.05
CA HIS A 39 -17.70 10.61 3.21
C HIS A 39 -17.56 10.23 4.68
N PRO A 40 -18.67 9.91 5.36
CA PRO A 40 -18.62 9.37 6.72
C PRO A 40 -18.15 7.91 6.70
N ASP A 41 -17.67 7.42 7.82
CA ASP A 41 -17.29 6.00 8.01
C ASP A 41 -16.25 5.51 6.98
N THR A 42 -15.18 6.28 6.79
CA THR A 42 -14.12 5.96 5.83
C THR A 42 -13.39 4.66 6.16
N LEU A 43 -13.01 3.91 5.12
CA LEU A 43 -12.04 2.81 5.21
C LEU A 43 -10.73 3.24 4.53
N PRO A 44 -9.67 3.57 5.30
CA PRO A 44 -8.37 3.86 4.72
C PRO A 44 -7.69 2.58 4.23
N ILE A 45 -7.29 2.57 2.95
CA ILE A 45 -6.61 1.46 2.29
C ILE A 45 -5.32 1.97 1.66
N ILE A 46 -4.17 1.41 2.04
CA ILE A 46 -2.88 1.65 1.38
C ILE A 46 -2.58 0.47 0.48
N ILE A 47 -2.30 0.74 -0.80
CA ILE A 47 -1.85 -0.25 -1.77
C ILE A 47 -0.40 0.06 -2.11
N GLY A 48 0.52 -0.83 -1.75
CA GLY A 48 1.94 -0.73 -2.04
C GLY A 48 2.31 -1.61 -3.22
N LEU A 49 2.88 -1.02 -4.26
CA LEU A 49 3.32 -1.71 -5.46
C LEU A 49 4.84 -1.73 -5.55
N ASP A 50 5.40 -2.90 -5.71
CA ASP A 50 6.79 -3.08 -6.08
C ASP A 50 7.02 -2.59 -7.51
N VAL A 51 7.99 -1.69 -7.69
CA VAL A 51 8.31 -1.07 -8.99
C VAL A 51 9.73 -1.38 -9.46
N THR A 52 10.34 -2.39 -8.87
CA THR A 52 11.69 -2.85 -9.22
C THR A 52 11.71 -3.63 -10.53
N GLY A 53 12.92 -3.87 -11.04
CA GLY A 53 13.11 -4.52 -12.33
C GLY A 53 12.61 -5.96 -12.40
N SER A 54 12.60 -6.68 -11.26
CA SER A 54 12.12 -8.07 -11.16
C SER A 54 10.62 -8.19 -11.49
N MET A 55 9.83 -7.17 -11.15
CA MET A 55 8.40 -7.10 -11.44
C MET A 55 8.08 -6.94 -12.95
N GLY A 56 9.08 -6.60 -13.78
CA GLY A 56 8.95 -6.55 -15.24
C GLY A 56 7.75 -5.72 -15.74
N HIS A 57 6.78 -6.39 -16.38
CA HIS A 57 5.57 -5.75 -16.92
C HIS A 57 4.38 -5.73 -15.94
N VAL A 58 4.52 -6.36 -14.78
CA VAL A 58 3.42 -6.50 -13.81
C VAL A 58 2.88 -5.16 -13.31
N PRO A 59 3.72 -4.17 -12.91
CA PRO A 59 3.24 -2.86 -12.49
C PRO A 59 2.37 -2.18 -13.55
N GLU A 60 2.77 -2.26 -14.81
CA GLU A 60 1.99 -1.72 -15.93
C GLU A 60 0.63 -2.41 -16.05
N ALA A 61 0.61 -3.74 -16.00
CA ALA A 61 -0.62 -4.52 -16.10
C ALA A 61 -1.60 -4.18 -14.96
N LEU A 62 -1.11 -4.07 -13.73
CA LEU A 62 -1.91 -3.70 -12.57
C LEU A 62 -2.52 -2.29 -12.71
N ILE A 63 -1.73 -1.32 -13.13
CA ILE A 63 -2.20 0.06 -13.30
C ILE A 63 -3.22 0.17 -14.44
N LYS A 64 -2.98 -0.53 -15.55
CA LYS A 64 -3.90 -0.47 -16.71
C LYS A 64 -5.21 -1.23 -16.52
N LYS A 65 -5.16 -2.39 -15.86
CA LYS A 65 -6.28 -3.33 -15.82
C LYS A 65 -6.93 -3.41 -14.45
N ASP A 66 -6.13 -3.61 -13.41
CA ASP A 66 -6.67 -4.00 -12.12
C ASP A 66 -7.06 -2.81 -11.25
N PHE A 67 -6.18 -1.83 -11.07
CA PHE A 67 -6.41 -0.73 -10.14
C PHE A 67 -7.59 0.19 -10.51
N PRO A 68 -7.87 0.49 -11.79
CA PRO A 68 -9.06 1.26 -12.16
C PRO A 68 -10.39 0.61 -11.73
N GLU A 69 -10.39 -0.71 -11.54
CA GLU A 69 -11.61 -1.44 -11.13
C GLU A 69 -11.72 -1.65 -9.60
N VAL A 70 -10.63 -1.48 -8.85
CA VAL A 70 -10.59 -1.79 -7.40
C VAL A 70 -11.64 -0.99 -6.63
N MET A 71 -11.66 0.33 -6.80
CA MET A 71 -12.60 1.21 -6.09
C MET A 71 -14.05 0.81 -6.36
N LYS A 72 -14.38 0.63 -7.64
CA LYS A 72 -15.72 0.24 -8.05
C LYS A 72 -16.15 -1.08 -7.41
N LYS A 73 -15.27 -2.09 -7.42
CA LYS A 73 -15.55 -3.40 -6.83
C LYS A 73 -15.78 -3.32 -5.32
N ILE A 74 -14.97 -2.54 -4.62
CA ILE A 74 -15.12 -2.33 -3.16
C ILE A 74 -16.47 -1.66 -2.85
N LEU A 75 -16.86 -0.65 -3.63
CA LEU A 75 -18.13 0.05 -3.49
C LEU A 75 -19.34 -0.85 -3.83
N ASP A 76 -19.27 -1.60 -4.94
CA ASP A 76 -20.33 -2.53 -5.38
C ASP A 76 -20.60 -3.63 -4.32
N GLU A 77 -19.59 -4.02 -3.54
CA GLU A 77 -19.69 -5.00 -2.45
C GLU A 77 -20.13 -4.40 -1.11
N GLY A 78 -20.43 -3.10 -1.06
CA GLY A 78 -21.06 -2.44 0.07
C GLY A 78 -20.13 -1.82 1.12
N VAL A 79 -18.87 -1.57 0.79
CA VAL A 79 -18.00 -0.69 1.59
C VAL A 79 -18.31 0.76 1.21
N PRO A 80 -18.86 1.59 2.13
CA PRO A 80 -19.50 2.84 1.73
C PRO A 80 -18.53 3.96 1.34
N CYS A 81 -17.39 4.08 2.01
CA CYS A 81 -16.46 5.20 1.85
C CYS A 81 -14.99 4.72 1.86
N PRO A 82 -14.57 3.89 0.91
CA PRO A 82 -13.16 3.52 0.80
C PRO A 82 -12.34 4.73 0.33
N GLN A 83 -11.16 4.95 0.93
CA GLN A 83 -10.18 5.91 0.46
C GLN A 83 -8.86 5.18 0.23
N LEU A 84 -8.38 5.21 -1.02
CA LEU A 84 -7.20 4.47 -1.44
C LEU A 84 -5.98 5.41 -1.54
N CYS A 85 -4.87 4.99 -0.94
CA CYS A 85 -3.57 5.63 -1.09
C CYS A 85 -2.63 4.66 -1.82
N PHE A 86 -2.22 5.02 -3.03
CA PHE A 86 -1.23 4.25 -3.77
C PHE A 86 0.18 4.66 -3.37
N THR A 87 1.01 3.65 -3.13
CA THR A 87 2.43 3.81 -2.85
C THR A 87 3.23 2.90 -3.78
N ALA A 88 4.45 3.28 -4.09
CA ALA A 88 5.39 2.43 -4.80
C ALA A 88 6.65 2.25 -3.96
N TYR A 89 7.20 1.06 -3.96
CA TYR A 89 8.41 0.76 -3.21
C TYR A 89 9.44 0.01 -4.05
N GLY A 90 10.68 0.16 -3.68
CA GLY A 90 11.85 -0.52 -4.18
C GLY A 90 12.79 -0.84 -3.03
N ASP A 91 14.11 -0.76 -3.26
CA ASP A 91 15.14 -1.15 -2.30
C ASP A 91 15.91 0.06 -1.77
N HIS A 92 15.87 0.26 -0.44
CA HIS A 92 16.56 1.38 0.20
C HIS A 92 18.09 1.27 0.16
N GLU A 93 18.65 0.13 -0.19
CA GLU A 93 20.10 -0.09 -0.33
C GLU A 93 20.61 0.28 -1.73
N CYS A 94 19.72 0.26 -2.74
CA CYS A 94 20.12 0.30 -4.15
C CYS A 94 19.41 1.36 -4.97
N ASP A 95 18.17 1.71 -4.63
CA ASP A 95 17.35 2.59 -5.44
C ASP A 95 17.41 4.05 -4.98
N ASP A 96 17.32 4.98 -5.92
CA ASP A 96 17.33 6.42 -5.64
C ASP A 96 16.06 6.87 -4.91
N PHE A 97 14.92 6.23 -5.19
CA PHE A 97 13.61 6.56 -4.64
C PHE A 97 12.90 5.31 -4.08
N PRO A 98 13.38 4.75 -2.97
CA PRO A 98 12.92 3.48 -2.44
C PRO A 98 11.49 3.50 -1.89
N LEU A 99 10.86 4.66 -1.78
CA LEU A 99 9.45 4.81 -1.44
C LEU A 99 8.86 6.06 -2.09
N GLN A 100 7.68 5.90 -2.67
CA GLN A 100 6.87 6.97 -3.24
C GLN A 100 5.47 6.86 -2.64
N VAL A 101 4.87 7.96 -2.19
CA VAL A 101 3.57 7.93 -1.49
C VAL A 101 2.58 8.91 -2.10
N GLY A 102 1.44 8.41 -2.52
CA GLY A 102 0.29 9.21 -2.96
C GLY A 102 -0.48 9.82 -1.78
N GLN A 103 -1.71 10.22 -2.04
CA GLN A 103 -2.68 10.67 -1.04
C GLN A 103 -3.84 9.68 -0.96
N PHE A 104 -4.59 9.70 0.16
CA PHE A 104 -5.86 9.00 0.25
C PHE A 104 -6.91 9.70 -0.62
N GLU A 105 -7.47 8.97 -1.56
CA GLU A 105 -8.42 9.48 -2.53
C GLU A 105 -9.67 8.61 -2.60
N ALA A 106 -10.82 9.27 -2.78
CA ALA A 106 -12.12 8.62 -2.93
C ALA A 106 -12.64 8.67 -4.38
N SER A 107 -11.91 9.29 -5.31
CA SER A 107 -12.33 9.40 -6.71
C SER A 107 -11.34 8.77 -7.67
N ASP A 108 -11.87 8.15 -8.74
CA ASP A 108 -11.08 7.49 -9.77
C ASP A 108 -10.09 8.44 -10.46
N GLU A 109 -10.49 9.70 -10.71
CA GLU A 109 -9.65 10.70 -11.37
C GLU A 109 -8.38 11.02 -10.57
N PHE A 110 -8.50 11.19 -9.25
CA PHE A 110 -7.35 11.48 -8.41
C PHE A 110 -6.48 10.24 -8.16
N MET A 111 -7.09 9.07 -8.04
CA MET A 111 -6.33 7.81 -7.95
C MET A 111 -5.50 7.57 -9.21
N GLU A 112 -6.07 7.76 -10.38
CA GLU A 112 -5.41 7.67 -11.67
C GLU A 112 -4.19 8.59 -11.74
N LYS A 113 -4.33 9.82 -11.27
CA LYS A 113 -3.25 10.80 -11.24
C LYS A 113 -2.06 10.31 -10.39
N TRP A 114 -2.32 9.72 -9.22
CA TRP A 114 -1.24 9.18 -8.38
C TRP A 114 -0.59 7.96 -9.02
N LEU A 115 -1.36 7.06 -9.59
CA LEU A 115 -0.85 5.87 -10.28
C LEU A 115 0.06 6.24 -11.47
N THR A 116 -0.34 7.23 -12.27
CA THR A 116 0.45 7.69 -13.42
C THR A 116 1.64 8.57 -13.04
N SER A 117 1.67 9.06 -11.79
CA SER A 117 2.82 9.82 -11.25
C SER A 117 3.92 8.92 -10.69
N ILE A 118 3.69 7.62 -10.55
CA ILE A 118 4.70 6.67 -10.08
C ILE A 118 5.89 6.65 -11.05
N TYR A 119 7.09 6.78 -10.49
CA TYR A 119 8.33 6.51 -11.20
C TYR A 119 8.67 5.03 -11.07
N LEU A 120 8.86 4.34 -12.20
CA LEU A 120 9.33 2.97 -12.21
C LEU A 120 10.85 2.97 -12.11
N GLU A 121 11.36 2.54 -10.97
CA GLU A 121 12.80 2.51 -10.70
C GLU A 121 13.53 1.63 -11.72
N GLY A 122 12.95 0.47 -12.06
CA GLY A 122 13.51 -0.43 -13.08
C GLY A 122 14.89 -0.96 -12.73
N GLY A 123 15.38 -0.64 -11.54
CA GLY A 123 16.61 -1.13 -10.94
C GLY A 123 16.41 -2.48 -10.24
N GLY A 124 17.42 -2.87 -9.51
CA GLY A 124 17.42 -4.05 -8.65
C GLY A 124 18.82 -4.32 -8.16
N GLY A 125 19.00 -4.40 -6.83
CA GLY A 125 20.32 -4.47 -6.21
C GLY A 125 20.96 -5.85 -6.21
N GLY A 126 20.20 -6.91 -6.49
CA GLY A 126 20.69 -8.29 -6.41
C GLY A 126 21.04 -8.75 -4.98
N ASN A 127 20.60 -7.98 -3.94
CA ASN A 127 20.77 -8.34 -2.52
C ASN A 127 19.71 -9.33 -2.02
N GLY A 128 18.74 -9.72 -2.88
CA GLY A 128 17.79 -10.79 -2.63
C GLY A 128 16.57 -10.41 -1.82
N GLY A 129 16.15 -9.14 -1.86
CA GLY A 129 14.94 -8.67 -1.21
C GLY A 129 14.62 -7.22 -1.51
N GLU A 130 13.41 -6.78 -1.14
CA GLU A 130 12.92 -5.42 -1.35
C GLU A 130 12.51 -4.76 -0.03
N SER A 131 12.45 -3.45 -0.03
CA SER A 131 12.16 -2.67 1.18
C SER A 131 10.67 -2.48 1.44
N THR A 132 9.87 -3.54 1.32
CA THR A 132 8.42 -3.52 1.47
C THR A 132 7.97 -2.92 2.82
N SER A 133 8.75 -3.14 3.89
CA SER A 133 8.42 -2.58 5.20
C SER A 133 8.48 -1.05 5.28
N LEU A 134 8.99 -0.35 4.27
CA LEU A 134 8.87 1.11 4.18
C LEU A 134 7.40 1.53 4.05
N VAL A 135 6.58 0.76 3.33
CA VAL A 135 5.14 1.00 3.23
C VAL A 135 4.47 0.86 4.60
N TYR A 136 4.86 -0.13 5.38
CA TYR A 136 4.32 -0.35 6.73
C TYR A 136 4.80 0.71 7.73
N TYR A 137 6.05 1.16 7.60
CA TYR A 137 6.57 2.27 8.39
C TYR A 137 5.82 3.58 8.08
N PHE A 138 5.58 3.85 6.81
CA PHE A 138 4.76 4.97 6.36
C PHE A 138 3.35 4.88 6.97
N ALA A 139 2.67 3.75 6.83
CA ALA A 139 1.34 3.52 7.40
C ALA A 139 1.31 3.79 8.91
N ALA A 140 2.31 3.29 9.66
CA ALA A 140 2.36 3.41 11.11
C ALA A 140 2.65 4.81 11.62
N ARG A 141 3.44 5.61 10.90
CA ARG A 141 4.03 6.84 11.43
C ARG A 141 3.74 8.09 10.62
N HIS A 142 3.36 7.93 9.37
CA HIS A 142 3.21 9.02 8.42
C HIS A 142 1.78 9.12 7.85
N THR A 143 0.80 8.58 8.60
CA THR A 143 -0.61 8.71 8.26
C THR A 143 -1.43 9.20 9.46
N SER A 144 -2.52 9.90 9.16
CA SER A 144 -3.52 10.33 10.13
C SER A 144 -4.91 10.04 9.58
N CYS A 145 -5.55 8.99 10.10
CA CYS A 145 -6.82 8.50 9.57
C CYS A 145 -7.91 8.60 10.64
N ASP A 146 -9.02 9.26 10.30
CA ASP A 146 -10.15 9.45 11.22
C ASP A 146 -10.76 8.13 11.67
N ALA A 147 -10.85 7.14 10.79
CA ALA A 147 -11.28 5.79 11.14
C ALA A 147 -10.48 5.20 12.31
N ILE A 148 -9.17 5.40 12.31
CA ILE A 148 -8.26 4.92 13.36
C ILE A 148 -8.36 5.82 14.60
N ASN A 149 -8.19 7.13 14.39
CA ASN A 149 -8.03 8.09 15.49
C ASN A 149 -9.32 8.35 16.27
N LYS A 150 -10.47 8.40 15.56
CA LYS A 150 -11.77 8.73 16.15
C LYS A 150 -12.61 7.51 16.48
N ARG A 151 -12.54 6.46 15.64
CA ARG A 151 -13.41 5.29 15.77
C ARG A 151 -12.71 4.03 16.27
N GLY A 152 -11.38 4.02 16.39
CA GLY A 152 -10.60 2.83 16.79
C GLY A 152 -10.71 1.67 15.78
N LYS A 153 -11.09 1.96 14.52
CA LYS A 153 -11.14 0.99 13.43
C LYS A 153 -9.77 0.88 12.78
N LYS A 154 -9.38 -0.32 12.38
CA LYS A 154 -8.11 -0.49 11.67
C LYS A 154 -8.25 -0.10 10.19
N GLY A 155 -7.19 0.51 9.66
CA GLY A 155 -7.00 0.62 8.23
C GLY A 155 -6.50 -0.69 7.63
N LEU A 156 -6.35 -0.72 6.31
CA LEU A 156 -5.88 -1.87 5.54
C LEU A 156 -4.63 -1.49 4.74
N VAL A 157 -3.58 -2.32 4.81
CA VAL A 157 -2.39 -2.21 3.95
C VAL A 157 -2.26 -3.48 3.15
N ILE A 158 -2.22 -3.36 1.83
CA ILE A 158 -1.98 -4.48 0.91
C ILE A 158 -0.74 -4.14 0.09
N THR A 159 0.31 -4.93 0.21
CA THR A 159 1.51 -4.80 -0.62
C THR A 159 1.55 -5.89 -1.68
N ILE A 160 2.13 -5.58 -2.84
CA ILE A 160 2.21 -6.46 -4.00
C ILE A 160 3.65 -6.45 -4.49
N GLY A 161 4.28 -7.61 -4.58
CA GLY A 161 5.69 -7.75 -5.00
C GLY A 161 6.04 -9.20 -5.30
N ASP A 162 7.31 -9.47 -5.62
CA ASP A 162 7.81 -10.81 -5.99
C ASP A 162 9.02 -11.27 -5.17
N GLU A 163 9.59 -10.39 -4.34
CA GLU A 163 10.80 -10.66 -3.58
C GLU A 163 10.54 -10.74 -2.05
N PRO A 164 11.49 -11.32 -1.28
CA PRO A 164 11.46 -11.26 0.18
C PRO A 164 11.54 -9.82 0.70
N ASN A 165 11.00 -9.58 1.88
CA ASN A 165 11.18 -8.31 2.57
C ASN A 165 12.57 -8.23 3.20
N LEU A 166 13.30 -7.13 2.99
CA LEU A 166 14.59 -6.89 3.67
C LEU A 166 14.41 -6.89 5.19
N PRO A 167 15.35 -7.52 5.93
CA PRO A 167 15.19 -7.68 7.38
C PRO A 167 15.45 -6.41 8.20
N ASP A 168 16.36 -5.56 7.73
CA ASP A 168 16.91 -4.44 8.50
C ASP A 168 16.72 -3.09 7.82
N TYR A 169 16.38 -2.08 8.62
CA TYR A 169 16.13 -0.71 8.19
C TYR A 169 16.97 0.24 9.05
N PRO A 170 18.18 0.61 8.59
CA PRO A 170 19.05 1.51 9.31
C PRO A 170 18.42 2.89 9.55
N LYS A 171 18.70 3.48 10.70
CA LYS A 171 18.25 4.84 11.03
C LYS A 171 18.63 5.85 9.94
N SER A 172 19.81 5.71 9.34
CA SER A 172 20.28 6.59 8.27
C SER A 172 19.37 6.54 7.04
N ALA A 173 18.96 5.34 6.61
CA ALA A 173 18.04 5.14 5.49
C ALA A 173 16.66 5.74 5.82
N LEU A 174 16.07 5.37 6.97
CA LEU A 174 14.79 5.90 7.40
C LEU A 174 14.79 7.43 7.52
N LYS A 175 15.90 8.01 8.04
CA LYS A 175 16.04 9.47 8.13
C LYS A 175 16.12 10.13 6.74
N THR A 176 16.79 9.50 5.78
CA THR A 176 16.88 10.02 4.42
C THR A 176 15.53 10.05 3.75
N ILE A 177 14.78 8.94 3.87
CA ILE A 177 13.48 8.74 3.23
C ILE A 177 12.39 9.59 3.89
N PHE A 178 12.30 9.59 5.21
CA PHE A 178 11.19 10.21 5.93
C PHE A 178 11.50 11.55 6.60
N GLY A 179 12.77 11.97 6.62
CA GLY A 179 13.20 13.21 7.29
C GLY A 179 13.54 13.05 8.77
N GLY A 180 13.04 12.02 9.44
CA GLY A 180 13.29 11.73 10.84
C GLY A 180 13.31 10.22 11.13
N ALA A 181 14.20 9.79 12.03
CA ALA A 181 14.20 8.45 12.61
C ALA A 181 15.01 8.45 13.92
N GLU A 182 14.58 7.67 14.90
CA GLU A 182 15.23 7.62 16.22
C GLU A 182 16.33 6.56 16.29
N LYS A 183 16.12 5.40 15.65
CA LYS A 183 16.97 4.21 15.76
C LYS A 183 16.83 3.30 14.53
N ASP A 184 17.72 2.33 14.45
CA ASP A 184 17.58 1.20 13.52
C ASP A 184 16.36 0.36 13.89
N LEU A 185 15.68 -0.18 12.88
CA LEU A 185 14.52 -1.02 13.04
C LEU A 185 14.68 -2.30 12.21
N THR A 186 14.06 -3.37 12.65
CA THR A 186 13.88 -4.59 11.86
C THR A 186 12.49 -4.59 11.21
N SER A 187 12.35 -5.33 10.11
CA SER A 187 11.07 -5.55 9.44
C SER A 187 9.98 -6.03 10.40
N ALA A 188 10.30 -7.02 11.23
CA ALA A 188 9.37 -7.56 12.24
C ALA A 188 8.90 -6.47 13.24
N LYS A 189 9.79 -5.54 13.61
CA LYS A 189 9.43 -4.43 14.51
C LYS A 189 8.52 -3.42 13.84
N ILE A 190 8.81 -3.08 12.58
CA ILE A 190 7.98 -2.18 11.77
C ILE A 190 6.58 -2.78 11.58
N ILE A 191 6.49 -4.03 11.16
CA ILE A 191 5.23 -4.76 10.97
C ILE A 191 4.44 -4.80 12.28
N SER A 192 5.06 -5.19 13.39
CA SER A 192 4.41 -5.24 14.71
C SER A 192 3.90 -3.87 15.17
N GLU A 193 4.55 -2.78 14.78
CA GLU A 193 4.09 -1.43 15.06
C GLU A 193 2.88 -1.07 14.19
N ALA A 194 2.97 -1.32 12.90
CA ALA A 194 1.89 -1.03 11.95
C ALA A 194 0.62 -1.84 12.24
N GLN A 195 0.77 -3.10 12.65
CA GLN A 195 -0.36 -3.99 12.99
C GLN A 195 -1.22 -3.52 14.17
N LYS A 196 -0.80 -2.51 14.94
CA LYS A 196 -1.64 -1.92 15.98
C LYS A 196 -2.86 -1.20 15.40
N ASP A 197 -2.62 -0.49 14.31
CA ASP A 197 -3.61 0.41 13.69
C ASP A 197 -4.02 -0.05 12.27
N TRP A 198 -3.34 -1.05 11.70
CA TRP A 198 -3.52 -1.54 10.34
C TRP A 198 -3.61 -3.07 10.30
N GLU A 199 -4.48 -3.62 9.45
CA GLU A 199 -4.42 -5.01 9.02
C GLU A 199 -3.56 -5.08 7.76
N ILE A 200 -2.56 -5.98 7.74
CA ILE A 200 -1.52 -6.01 6.71
C ILE A 200 -1.62 -7.31 5.92
N TYR A 201 -1.65 -7.20 4.60
CA TYR A 201 -1.56 -8.30 3.66
C TYR A 201 -0.40 -8.10 2.70
N HIS A 202 0.17 -9.20 2.23
CA HIS A 202 1.12 -9.20 1.13
C HIS A 202 0.67 -10.19 0.05
N ILE A 203 0.53 -9.71 -1.18
CA ILE A 203 0.25 -10.51 -2.37
C ILE A 203 1.56 -10.69 -3.12
N ASN A 204 2.09 -11.91 -3.08
CA ASN A 204 3.33 -12.25 -3.77
C ASN A 204 3.02 -12.77 -5.18
N ILE A 205 3.57 -12.11 -6.19
CA ILE A 205 3.42 -12.50 -7.58
C ILE A 205 4.57 -13.40 -7.98
N LEU A 206 4.24 -14.63 -8.34
CA LEU A 206 5.22 -15.63 -8.74
C LEU A 206 5.46 -15.56 -10.23
N ASP A 207 6.66 -15.11 -10.63
CA ASP A 207 7.04 -15.12 -12.03
C ASP A 207 7.87 -16.37 -12.39
N TYR A 208 8.68 -16.91 -11.46
CA TYR A 208 9.50 -18.11 -11.70
C TYR A 208 9.63 -19.04 -10.49
N ALA A 209 9.51 -20.34 -10.73
CA ALA A 209 9.49 -21.40 -9.71
C ALA A 209 10.74 -21.52 -8.80
N GLY A 210 11.84 -20.84 -9.09
CA GLY A 210 13.11 -20.98 -8.37
C GLY A 210 13.22 -20.19 -7.07
N LYS A 211 12.63 -18.99 -6.98
CA LYS A 211 12.70 -18.10 -5.80
C LYS A 211 11.58 -18.34 -4.78
N MET A 212 10.56 -19.12 -5.16
CA MET A 212 9.31 -19.33 -4.40
C MET A 212 9.48 -19.70 -2.93
N LYS A 213 10.45 -20.58 -2.61
CA LYS A 213 10.53 -21.14 -1.24
C LYS A 213 11.06 -20.13 -0.23
N GLU A 214 12.03 -19.33 -0.62
CA GLU A 214 12.65 -18.35 0.29
C GLU A 214 11.70 -17.16 0.52
N THR A 215 11.14 -16.60 -0.55
CA THR A 215 10.15 -15.52 -0.50
C THR A 215 8.93 -15.95 0.30
N SER A 216 8.35 -17.12 0.00
CA SER A 216 7.18 -17.62 0.71
C SER A 216 7.48 -17.89 2.19
N ARG A 217 8.67 -18.41 2.53
CA ARG A 217 9.05 -18.62 3.93
C ARG A 217 9.17 -17.29 4.68
N CYS A 218 9.84 -16.31 4.10
CA CYS A 218 10.00 -14.99 4.68
C CYS A 218 8.63 -14.36 5.02
N TRP A 219 7.73 -14.33 4.04
CA TRP A 219 6.42 -13.72 4.22
C TRP A 219 5.50 -14.51 5.13
N GLN A 220 5.56 -15.86 5.09
CA GLN A 220 4.80 -16.72 5.99
C GLN A 220 5.21 -16.51 7.46
N GLU A 221 6.52 -16.33 7.72
CA GLU A 221 7.03 -16.02 9.05
C GLU A 221 6.59 -14.63 9.53
N LEU A 222 6.50 -13.64 8.63
CA LEU A 222 6.14 -12.26 8.96
C LEU A 222 4.63 -12.03 9.10
N LEU A 223 3.82 -12.62 8.23
CA LEU A 223 2.39 -12.29 8.09
C LEU A 223 1.44 -13.48 8.27
N GLY A 224 1.95 -14.72 8.29
CA GLY A 224 1.11 -15.90 8.45
C GLY A 224 0.05 -16.02 7.35
N ASP A 225 -1.22 -16.16 7.75
CA ASP A 225 -2.35 -16.31 6.83
C ASP A 225 -2.66 -15.05 5.99
N HIS A 226 -2.04 -13.92 6.29
CA HIS A 226 -2.15 -12.69 5.50
C HIS A 226 -1.13 -12.60 4.34
N PHE A 227 -0.36 -13.66 4.14
CA PHE A 227 0.47 -13.85 2.96
C PHE A 227 -0.29 -14.65 1.91
N ILE A 228 -0.42 -14.09 0.70
CA ILE A 228 -1.12 -14.69 -0.43
C ILE A 228 -0.15 -14.79 -1.59
N SER A 229 0.00 -15.99 -2.15
CA SER A 229 0.88 -16.23 -3.30
C SER A 229 0.04 -16.52 -4.54
N VAL A 230 0.34 -15.84 -5.64
CA VAL A 230 -0.39 -15.97 -6.91
C VAL A 230 0.57 -16.09 -8.09
N GLU A 231 0.18 -16.83 -9.11
CA GLU A 231 0.94 -16.91 -10.35
C GLU A 231 0.65 -15.68 -11.24
N ALA A 232 1.69 -15.14 -11.86
CA ALA A 232 1.58 -14.06 -12.85
C ALA A 232 1.04 -14.62 -14.18
N ASN A 233 -0.26 -14.81 -14.26
CA ASN A 233 -0.91 -15.25 -15.50
C ASN A 233 -2.10 -14.36 -15.85
N SER A 234 -2.63 -14.50 -17.06
CA SER A 234 -3.73 -13.69 -17.58
C SER A 234 -5.05 -13.82 -16.79
N ASP A 235 -5.19 -14.89 -16.02
CA ASP A 235 -6.40 -15.20 -15.26
C ASP A 235 -6.35 -14.66 -13.83
N THR A 236 -5.18 -14.24 -13.37
CA THR A 236 -5.01 -13.64 -12.04
C THR A 236 -5.66 -12.27 -12.02
N ASN A 237 -6.66 -12.10 -11.17
CA ASN A 237 -7.39 -10.84 -11.02
C ASN A 237 -7.09 -10.22 -9.66
N ILE A 238 -6.04 -9.41 -9.61
CA ILE A 238 -5.56 -8.74 -8.40
C ILE A 238 -6.61 -7.76 -7.85
N SER A 239 -7.36 -7.07 -8.72
CA SER A 239 -8.43 -6.16 -8.25
C SER A 239 -9.53 -6.88 -7.49
N ASN A 240 -9.90 -8.09 -7.91
CA ASN A 240 -10.89 -8.89 -7.16
C ASN A 240 -10.34 -9.30 -5.79
N MET A 241 -9.06 -9.69 -5.72
CA MET A 241 -8.43 -10.08 -4.46
C MET A 241 -8.36 -8.90 -3.49
N ILE A 242 -7.92 -7.74 -3.95
CA ILE A 242 -7.88 -6.50 -3.14
C ILE A 242 -9.29 -6.15 -2.65
N ALA A 243 -10.29 -6.18 -3.54
CA ALA A 243 -11.67 -5.89 -3.18
C ALA A 243 -12.22 -6.88 -2.16
N GLN A 244 -11.98 -8.19 -2.34
CA GLN A 244 -12.41 -9.22 -1.39
C GLN A 244 -11.78 -9.01 -0.01
N ILE A 245 -10.47 -8.77 0.07
CA ILE A 245 -9.76 -8.49 1.32
C ILE A 245 -10.37 -7.25 2.01
N ALA A 246 -10.60 -6.16 1.26
CA ALA A 246 -11.17 -4.93 1.81
C ALA A 246 -12.59 -5.14 2.35
N VAL A 247 -13.41 -5.88 1.62
CA VAL A 247 -14.80 -6.20 2.01
C VAL A 247 -14.84 -7.09 3.25
N GLU A 248 -14.02 -8.12 3.30
CA GLU A 248 -13.93 -9.01 4.46
C GLU A 248 -13.44 -8.25 5.70
N HIS A 249 -12.42 -7.42 5.54
CA HIS A 249 -11.91 -6.56 6.59
C HIS A 249 -12.98 -5.59 7.11
N TYR A 250 -13.70 -4.90 6.23
CA TYR A 250 -14.78 -3.99 6.60
C TYR A 250 -15.91 -4.73 7.34
N LYS A 251 -16.36 -5.86 6.82
CA LYS A 251 -17.41 -6.70 7.43
C LYS A 251 -16.99 -7.20 8.82
N LYS A 252 -15.76 -7.67 8.98
CA LYS A 252 -15.20 -8.13 10.25
C LYS A 252 -15.22 -7.03 11.32
N GLN A 253 -14.85 -5.81 10.97
CA GLN A 253 -14.85 -4.68 11.89
C GLN A 253 -16.25 -4.17 12.25
N ASN A 254 -17.24 -4.41 11.40
CA ASN A 254 -18.61 -3.92 11.59
C ASN A 254 -19.61 -5.01 12.03
N SER A 255 -19.23 -6.30 12.02
CA SER A 255 -20.08 -7.40 12.47
C SER A 255 -20.35 -7.46 13.99
N GLY A 256 -19.67 -6.62 14.78
CA GLY A 256 -19.83 -6.52 16.24
C GLY A 256 -20.62 -5.30 16.74
N VAL A 257 -21.10 -4.42 15.87
CA VAL A 257 -21.77 -3.17 16.25
C VAL A 257 -23.30 -3.33 16.18
N ALA A 258 -23.85 -4.15 17.09
CA ALA A 258 -25.23 -3.97 17.55
C ALA A 258 -25.13 -3.14 18.85
N SER A 259 -25.43 -1.85 18.75
CA SER A 259 -25.72 -0.88 19.84
C SER A 259 -24.74 -0.81 21.02
N THR A 260 -23.77 0.11 20.96
CA THR A 260 -23.34 0.89 22.12
C THR A 260 -23.00 2.30 21.65
N SER A 261 -23.65 3.28 22.25
CA SER A 261 -23.41 4.70 22.10
C SER A 261 -21.94 5.02 22.41
N VAL A 262 -21.24 5.64 21.47
CA VAL A 262 -19.84 6.04 21.57
C VAL A 262 -19.73 7.17 22.60
N SER A 263 -18.94 6.97 23.65
CA SER A 263 -18.44 8.05 24.50
C SER A 263 -17.22 8.70 23.85
N ASP A 264 -17.17 10.03 23.87
CA ASP A 264 -16.15 10.90 23.25
C ASP A 264 -14.69 10.72 23.78
N ASP A 265 -14.41 9.70 24.55
CA ASP A 265 -13.14 9.56 25.29
C ASP A 265 -11.97 8.92 24.49
N ASN A 266 -12.13 8.60 23.22
CA ASN A 266 -11.11 7.87 22.41
C ASN A 266 -10.32 8.70 21.40
N TYR A 267 -10.39 10.02 21.47
CA TYR A 267 -9.57 10.86 20.58
C TYR A 267 -8.07 10.64 20.82
N ARG A 268 -7.37 10.15 19.82
CA ARG A 268 -5.89 10.10 19.78
C ARG A 268 -5.38 11.25 18.90
N PRO A 269 -4.59 12.18 19.46
CA PRO A 269 -4.00 13.23 18.63
C PRO A 269 -3.04 12.63 17.60
N PRO A 270 -2.87 13.30 16.42
CA PRO A 270 -1.88 12.91 15.43
C PRO A 270 -0.51 12.73 16.09
N ARG A 271 0.21 11.70 15.67
CA ARG A 271 1.60 11.51 16.11
C ARG A 271 2.45 12.62 15.50
N MET A 272 2.95 13.53 16.33
CA MET A 272 3.93 14.51 15.88
C MET A 272 5.26 13.81 15.59
N LEU A 273 5.84 14.12 14.44
CA LEU A 273 7.13 13.63 13.93
C LEU A 273 8.30 14.17 14.76
#